data_91d3e1d3d9cca110ba247597639112a4
#
_entry.id   91d3e1d3d9cca110ba247597639112a4
#
_cell.length_a   1.000
_cell.length_b   1.000
_cell.length_c   1.000
_cell.angle_alpha   90.00
_cell.angle_beta   90.00
_cell.angle_gamma   90.00
#
_symmetry.space_group_name_H-M   'P 1'
#
loop_
_entity.id
_entity.type
_entity.pdbx_description
1 polymer ?
#
loop_
_entity_poly.entity_id
_entity_poly.type
_entity_poly.pdbx_seq_one_letter_code
_entity_poly.pdbx_strand_id
1 'polypeptide(L)'
;MNPRNLLALLGRYNVDPAVEETLAHFAVRNRPEVRVDDEDPDGPIVETYSWVKNSRAGIEFGFQDGAAWFGLDETEFGKHPMVMTEIYFYGEHVGVRSYQGQLPFGLELSDDRATVRKKLIQFEPTRHSYVRDTWDTPEFRITVAYTDGGNCIRFALCMLREPPLPPLGYALAPVPSVVAIVRLLGATFDDPGIHWAFDPLGLRRLTDAITETGQADFRNPYGLALDFTVPEGTHSPGAKKTRLLSATFFEEREQGARTWPGELPYGIRFGDSPEALVQKLGRPPDMQHDNEDNFTGVALWHEPEFTTNVVYDTMENRVLRVSVIAPDSGRDGLSNCFGPQ
;
A
#
# COMPACT_ATOMS: atom_id res chain seq x y z
N MET A 1 -23.31 19.24 -11.25
CA MET A 1 -22.60 18.43 -12.29
C MET A 1 -23.05 16.99 -12.18
N ASN A 2 -23.18 16.26 -13.30
CA ASN A 2 -23.57 14.85 -13.28
C ASN A 2 -22.40 13.99 -12.79
N PRO A 3 -22.59 13.01 -11.89
CA PRO A 3 -21.53 12.12 -11.39
C PRO A 3 -20.75 11.41 -12.51
N ARG A 4 -21.41 11.00 -13.60
CA ARG A 4 -20.73 10.36 -14.75
C ARG A 4 -19.69 11.29 -15.40
N ASN A 5 -19.96 12.59 -15.45
CA ASN A 5 -19.01 13.55 -16.00
C ASN A 5 -17.81 13.75 -15.07
N LEU A 6 -18.02 13.65 -13.75
CA LEU A 6 -16.92 13.69 -12.77
C LEU A 6 -16.03 12.45 -12.92
N LEU A 7 -16.59 11.26 -12.95
CA LEU A 7 -15.83 10.03 -13.09
C LEU A 7 -15.05 9.96 -14.41
N ALA A 8 -15.57 10.56 -15.49
CA ALA A 8 -14.88 10.66 -16.78
C ALA A 8 -13.61 11.53 -16.77
N LEU A 9 -13.35 12.22 -15.66
CA LEU A 9 -12.11 13.01 -15.45
C LEU A 9 -10.97 12.17 -14.86
N LEU A 10 -11.29 11.04 -14.24
CA LEU A 10 -10.25 10.13 -13.75
C LEU A 10 -9.37 9.68 -14.92
N GLY A 11 -8.06 9.76 -14.73
CA GLY A 11 -7.05 9.50 -15.76
C GLY A 11 -6.71 10.70 -16.66
N ARG A 12 -7.40 11.84 -16.53
CA ARG A 12 -7.03 13.06 -17.27
C ARG A 12 -5.94 13.83 -16.54
N TYR A 13 -5.19 14.58 -17.31
CA TYR A 13 -4.15 15.44 -16.78
C TYR A 13 -4.72 16.72 -16.16
N ASN A 14 -4.02 17.26 -15.17
CA ASN A 14 -4.38 18.54 -14.53
C ASN A 14 -4.43 19.74 -15.50
N VAL A 15 -3.74 19.65 -16.62
CA VAL A 15 -3.75 20.66 -17.70
C VAL A 15 -4.91 20.51 -18.70
N ASP A 16 -5.74 19.47 -18.56
CA ASP A 16 -6.94 19.27 -19.41
C ASP A 16 -7.97 20.37 -19.09
N PRO A 17 -8.50 21.06 -20.10
CA PRO A 17 -9.52 22.10 -19.90
C PRO A 17 -10.75 21.62 -19.12
N ALA A 18 -11.19 20.36 -19.29
CA ALA A 18 -12.35 19.83 -18.57
C ALA A 18 -12.04 19.64 -17.06
N VAL A 19 -10.79 19.36 -16.67
CA VAL A 19 -10.35 19.33 -15.28
C VAL A 19 -10.39 20.73 -14.71
N GLU A 20 -9.82 21.73 -15.39
CA GLU A 20 -9.83 23.10 -14.96
C GLU A 20 -11.25 23.67 -14.81
N GLU A 21 -12.13 23.44 -15.77
CA GLU A 21 -13.54 23.83 -15.70
C GLU A 21 -14.24 23.18 -14.49
N THR A 22 -13.91 21.97 -14.15
CA THR A 22 -14.48 21.24 -13.00
C THR A 22 -13.97 21.84 -11.69
N LEU A 23 -12.67 22.07 -11.56
CA LEU A 23 -12.10 22.72 -10.37
C LEU A 23 -12.70 24.14 -10.17
N ALA A 24 -12.88 24.90 -11.25
CA ALA A 24 -13.55 26.19 -11.21
C ALA A 24 -15.03 26.09 -10.81
N HIS A 25 -15.78 25.10 -11.36
CA HIS A 25 -17.17 24.85 -11.01
C HIS A 25 -17.37 24.59 -9.52
N PHE A 26 -16.48 23.82 -8.90
CA PHE A 26 -16.50 23.58 -7.46
C PHE A 26 -15.79 24.65 -6.65
N ALA A 27 -15.38 25.76 -7.26
CA ALA A 27 -14.64 26.85 -6.62
C ALA A 27 -13.39 26.36 -5.84
N VAL A 28 -12.70 25.35 -6.37
CA VAL A 28 -11.41 24.91 -5.86
C VAL A 28 -10.36 25.94 -6.27
N ARG A 29 -9.73 26.58 -5.28
CA ARG A 29 -8.81 27.71 -5.53
C ARG A 29 -7.39 27.26 -5.83
N ASN A 30 -6.93 26.24 -5.12
CA ASN A 30 -5.61 25.66 -5.31
C ASN A 30 -5.58 24.80 -6.57
N ARG A 31 -4.42 24.69 -7.17
CA ARG A 31 -4.18 23.77 -8.30
C ARG A 31 -3.21 22.68 -7.85
N PRO A 32 -3.35 21.46 -8.39
CA PRO A 32 -2.44 20.38 -8.07
C PRO A 32 -1.05 20.72 -8.57
N GLU A 33 -0.05 20.51 -7.73
CA GLU A 33 1.37 20.73 -8.02
C GLU A 33 2.21 19.67 -7.33
N VAL A 34 3.31 19.31 -7.96
CA VAL A 34 4.36 18.50 -7.34
C VAL A 34 5.15 19.42 -6.41
N ARG A 35 5.38 18.99 -5.18
CA ARG A 35 6.20 19.70 -4.22
C ARG A 35 7.53 18.99 -4.05
N VAL A 36 8.56 19.75 -3.82
CA VAL A 36 9.89 19.25 -3.50
C VAL A 36 10.22 19.74 -2.09
N ASP A 37 10.47 18.83 -1.19
CA ASP A 37 11.01 19.13 0.12
C ASP A 37 12.54 19.07 0.04
N ASP A 38 13.18 20.22 -0.02
CA ASP A 38 14.63 20.37 -0.10
C ASP A 38 15.31 20.35 1.28
N GLU A 39 14.53 20.31 2.39
CA GLU A 39 15.05 20.38 3.75
C GLU A 39 15.35 18.98 4.34
N ASP A 40 15.03 17.90 3.62
CA ASP A 40 15.32 16.54 4.09
C ASP A 40 16.83 16.28 4.09
N PRO A 41 17.40 15.80 5.21
CA PRO A 41 18.85 15.54 5.35
C PRO A 41 19.38 14.44 4.42
N ASP A 42 18.52 13.55 3.95
CA ASP A 42 18.88 12.45 3.05
C ASP A 42 18.78 12.84 1.56
N GLY A 43 18.36 14.08 1.29
CA GLY A 43 18.20 14.66 -0.04
C GLY A 43 16.77 15.11 -0.33
N PRO A 44 16.54 15.82 -1.44
CA PRO A 44 15.23 16.36 -1.77
C PRO A 44 14.19 15.24 -1.97
N ILE A 45 13.09 15.32 -1.23
CA ILE A 45 11.93 14.41 -1.39
C ILE A 45 10.92 15.07 -2.32
N VAL A 46 10.52 14.36 -3.37
CA VAL A 46 9.48 14.79 -4.30
C VAL A 46 8.14 14.22 -3.83
N GLU A 47 7.22 15.09 -3.39
CA GLU A 47 5.84 14.71 -3.10
C GLU A 47 5.09 14.48 -4.42
N THR A 48 4.90 13.21 -4.78
CA THR A 48 4.24 12.81 -6.03
C THR A 48 2.72 12.90 -6.00
N TYR A 49 2.12 13.15 -4.83
CA TYR A 49 0.67 13.31 -4.64
C TYR A 49 0.30 14.75 -4.31
N SER A 50 -0.85 15.19 -4.81
CA SER A 50 -1.41 16.50 -4.51
C SER A 50 -2.93 16.42 -4.38
N TRP A 51 -3.48 16.89 -3.26
CA TRP A 51 -4.92 16.95 -3.05
C TRP A 51 -5.40 18.41 -3.05
N VAL A 52 -6.47 18.67 -3.80
CA VAL A 52 -7.11 19.97 -3.86
C VAL A 52 -8.60 19.86 -3.53
N LYS A 53 -9.08 20.69 -2.62
CA LYS A 53 -10.45 20.56 -2.10
C LYS A 53 -11.19 21.86 -1.97
N ASN A 54 -12.51 21.76 -1.95
CA ASN A 54 -13.39 22.76 -1.41
C ASN A 54 -14.24 22.18 -0.26
N SER A 55 -13.84 22.44 0.97
CA SER A 55 -14.54 21.93 2.18
C SER A 55 -15.99 22.42 2.28
N ARG A 56 -16.38 23.53 1.61
CA ARG A 56 -17.77 24.02 1.57
C ARG A 56 -18.61 23.27 0.55
N ALA A 57 -17.99 22.75 -0.51
CA ALA A 57 -18.66 21.94 -1.53
C ALA A 57 -18.69 20.45 -1.17
N GLY A 58 -17.92 20.02 -0.19
CA GLY A 58 -17.85 18.62 0.24
C GLY A 58 -17.18 17.70 -0.79
N ILE A 59 -16.24 18.22 -1.55
CA ILE A 59 -15.54 17.48 -2.60
C ILE A 59 -14.03 17.73 -2.55
N GLU A 60 -13.24 16.70 -2.83
CA GLU A 60 -11.79 16.75 -2.95
C GLU A 60 -11.33 15.93 -4.14
N PHE A 61 -10.27 16.37 -4.80
CA PHE A 61 -9.67 15.73 -5.95
C PHE A 61 -8.22 15.40 -5.66
N GLY A 62 -7.84 14.14 -5.86
CA GLY A 62 -6.47 13.65 -5.75
C GLY A 62 -5.82 13.55 -7.12
N PHE A 63 -4.55 13.95 -7.14
CA PHE A 63 -3.70 13.90 -8.33
C PHE A 63 -2.38 13.26 -7.98
N GLN A 64 -1.83 12.51 -8.93
CA GLN A 64 -0.51 11.91 -8.82
C GLN A 64 0.38 12.40 -9.96
N ASP A 65 1.67 12.60 -9.68
CA ASP A 65 2.66 12.90 -10.72
C ASP A 65 2.61 11.86 -11.84
N GLY A 66 2.63 12.31 -13.10
CA GLY A 66 2.46 11.41 -14.23
C GLY A 66 3.57 10.38 -14.35
N ALA A 67 4.82 10.72 -14.00
CA ALA A 67 5.92 9.77 -14.02
C ALA A 67 5.74 8.69 -12.95
N ALA A 68 5.39 9.09 -11.72
CA ALA A 68 5.10 8.16 -10.63
C ALA A 68 3.90 7.26 -10.97
N TRP A 69 2.83 7.85 -11.55
CA TRP A 69 1.63 7.11 -11.98
C TRP A 69 1.96 5.99 -12.98
N PHE A 70 2.80 6.27 -13.96
CA PHE A 70 3.19 5.28 -14.97
C PHE A 70 4.40 4.43 -14.57
N GLY A 71 4.95 4.60 -13.37
CA GLY A 71 6.10 3.83 -12.85
C GLY A 71 7.38 4.10 -13.63
N LEU A 72 7.59 5.35 -14.03
CA LEU A 72 8.84 5.81 -14.63
C LEU A 72 9.92 5.99 -13.54
N ASP A 73 11.15 6.21 -13.98
CA ASP A 73 12.27 6.47 -13.08
C ASP A 73 12.03 7.71 -12.21
N GLU A 74 12.49 7.68 -10.95
CA GLU A 74 12.31 8.79 -9.98
C GLU A 74 12.93 10.11 -10.48
N THR A 75 13.95 10.03 -11.35
CA THR A 75 14.54 11.20 -11.99
C THR A 75 13.56 11.96 -12.90
N GLU A 76 12.44 11.33 -13.27
CA GLU A 76 11.37 11.93 -14.08
C GLU A 76 10.26 12.59 -13.25
N PHE A 77 10.26 12.43 -11.93
CA PHE A 77 9.26 13.02 -11.05
C PHE A 77 9.26 14.54 -11.13
N GLY A 78 8.09 15.14 -11.14
CA GLY A 78 7.89 16.59 -11.28
C GLY A 78 8.03 17.14 -12.70
N LYS A 79 8.41 16.32 -13.70
CA LYS A 79 8.58 16.76 -15.09
C LYS A 79 7.34 16.55 -15.97
N HIS A 80 6.37 15.79 -15.46
CA HIS A 80 5.16 15.42 -16.19
C HIS A 80 3.91 16.08 -15.58
N PRO A 81 2.85 16.32 -16.37
CA PRO A 81 1.58 16.77 -15.82
C PRO A 81 1.03 15.73 -14.83
N MET A 82 0.32 16.21 -13.80
CA MET A 82 -0.32 15.34 -12.83
C MET A 82 -1.59 14.70 -13.40
N VAL A 83 -1.81 13.43 -13.08
CA VAL A 83 -3.00 12.66 -13.46
C VAL A 83 -4.03 12.75 -12.34
N MET A 84 -5.28 13.04 -12.66
CA MET A 84 -6.38 12.95 -11.69
C MET A 84 -6.66 11.48 -11.38
N THR A 85 -6.41 11.07 -10.16
CA THR A 85 -6.51 9.67 -9.73
C THR A 85 -7.66 9.42 -8.77
N GLU A 86 -8.16 10.46 -8.09
CA GLU A 86 -9.11 10.31 -7.00
C GLU A 86 -10.17 11.41 -6.97
N ILE A 87 -11.39 11.03 -6.56
CA ILE A 87 -12.48 11.97 -6.28
C ILE A 87 -13.17 11.52 -4.99
N TYR A 88 -13.10 12.37 -3.95
CA TYR A 88 -13.79 12.20 -2.68
C TYR A 88 -15.10 12.97 -2.65
N PHE A 89 -16.16 12.31 -2.20
CA PHE A 89 -17.46 12.89 -1.91
C PHE A 89 -17.71 12.76 -0.42
N TYR A 90 -17.67 13.86 0.31
CA TYR A 90 -17.79 13.85 1.76
C TYR A 90 -19.26 13.84 2.21
N GLY A 91 -19.56 12.95 3.16
CA GLY A 91 -20.76 12.97 3.97
C GLY A 91 -20.52 13.69 5.30
N GLU A 92 -20.79 13.02 6.40
CA GLU A 92 -20.52 13.55 7.74
C GLU A 92 -19.02 13.44 8.07
N HIS A 93 -18.32 14.59 7.98
CA HIS A 93 -16.88 14.65 8.22
C HIS A 93 -16.49 15.93 8.93
N VAL A 94 -15.54 15.86 9.87
CA VAL A 94 -15.09 17.02 10.64
C VAL A 94 -14.45 18.08 9.73
N GLY A 95 -14.94 19.31 9.83
CA GLY A 95 -14.39 20.44 9.06
C GLY A 95 -14.75 20.50 7.58
N VAL A 96 -15.53 19.54 7.08
CA VAL A 96 -15.99 19.48 5.68
C VAL A 96 -17.52 19.41 5.66
N ARG A 97 -18.18 20.21 4.82
CA ARG A 97 -19.62 20.12 4.59
C ARG A 97 -19.93 18.89 3.73
N SER A 98 -21.11 18.29 3.95
CA SER A 98 -21.58 17.21 3.12
C SER A 98 -21.77 17.67 1.67
N TYR A 99 -21.37 16.83 0.72
CA TYR A 99 -21.57 17.02 -0.70
C TYR A 99 -23.06 17.08 -1.03
N GLN A 100 -23.48 18.09 -1.81
CA GLN A 100 -24.89 18.34 -2.12
C GLN A 100 -25.29 17.84 -3.53
N GLY A 101 -24.35 17.33 -4.31
CA GLY A 101 -24.61 16.78 -5.62
C GLY A 101 -25.07 15.33 -5.56
N GLN A 102 -25.34 14.76 -6.73
CA GLN A 102 -25.61 13.33 -6.85
C GLN A 102 -24.32 12.52 -6.71
N LEU A 103 -24.36 11.47 -5.92
CA LEU A 103 -23.26 10.51 -5.84
C LEU A 103 -23.30 9.53 -7.03
N PRO A 104 -22.15 8.93 -7.39
CA PRO A 104 -22.10 7.85 -8.37
C PRO A 104 -22.96 6.64 -7.96
N PHE A 105 -23.39 5.85 -8.93
CA PHE A 105 -24.08 4.56 -8.74
C PHE A 105 -25.41 4.65 -7.97
N GLY A 106 -26.03 5.83 -7.92
CA GLY A 106 -27.26 6.04 -7.17
C GLY A 106 -27.09 5.94 -5.66
N LEU A 107 -25.86 6.09 -5.16
CA LEU A 107 -25.62 6.23 -3.73
C LEU A 107 -26.20 7.53 -3.21
N GLU A 108 -26.62 7.51 -1.95
CA GLU A 108 -27.06 8.66 -1.17
C GLU A 108 -26.27 8.71 0.14
N LEU A 109 -25.92 9.91 0.61
CA LEU A 109 -25.15 10.06 1.86
C LEU A 109 -25.86 9.47 3.07
N SER A 110 -27.20 9.35 3.01
CA SER A 110 -28.04 8.72 4.03
C SER A 110 -28.11 7.19 3.94
N ASP A 111 -27.50 6.56 2.91
CA ASP A 111 -27.50 5.12 2.79
C ASP A 111 -26.73 4.47 3.94
N ASP A 112 -27.34 3.49 4.56
CA ASP A 112 -26.65 2.60 5.49
C ASP A 112 -25.77 1.58 4.74
N ARG A 113 -24.89 0.92 5.44
CA ARG A 113 -23.96 -0.05 4.90
C ARG A 113 -24.64 -1.18 4.10
N ALA A 114 -25.77 -1.68 4.58
CA ALA A 114 -26.51 -2.74 3.89
C ALA A 114 -27.09 -2.27 2.56
N THR A 115 -27.59 -1.04 2.52
CA THR A 115 -28.12 -0.41 1.30
C THR A 115 -27.01 -0.15 0.28
N VAL A 116 -25.84 0.36 0.71
CA VAL A 116 -24.68 0.54 -0.17
C VAL A 116 -24.25 -0.80 -0.77
N ARG A 117 -24.08 -1.84 0.04
CA ARG A 117 -23.72 -3.19 -0.44
C ARG A 117 -24.73 -3.72 -1.47
N LYS A 118 -26.02 -3.47 -1.25
CA LYS A 118 -27.06 -3.85 -2.21
C LYS A 118 -26.97 -3.07 -3.53
N LYS A 119 -26.70 -1.75 -3.47
CA LYS A 119 -26.57 -0.89 -4.67
C LYS A 119 -25.34 -1.24 -5.50
N LEU A 120 -24.26 -1.68 -4.85
CA LEU A 120 -22.98 -2.00 -5.51
C LEU A 120 -22.73 -3.50 -5.74
N ILE A 121 -23.76 -4.36 -5.52
CA ILE A 121 -23.64 -5.83 -5.59
C ILE A 121 -23.12 -6.36 -6.93
N GLN A 122 -23.27 -5.60 -8.01
CA GLN A 122 -22.80 -5.98 -9.35
C GLN A 122 -21.30 -5.83 -9.55
N PHE A 123 -20.60 -5.17 -8.64
CA PHE A 123 -19.17 -4.92 -8.75
C PHE A 123 -18.38 -5.89 -7.89
N GLU A 124 -17.39 -6.55 -8.50
CA GLU A 124 -16.54 -7.54 -7.87
C GLU A 124 -15.07 -7.34 -8.30
N PRO A 125 -14.10 -7.74 -7.48
CA PRO A 125 -14.27 -8.31 -6.14
C PRO A 125 -14.70 -7.25 -5.11
N THR A 126 -15.47 -7.70 -4.11
CA THR A 126 -15.85 -6.87 -2.97
C THR A 126 -14.92 -7.18 -1.80
N ARG A 127 -14.37 -6.17 -1.19
CA ARG A 127 -13.53 -6.27 0.00
C ARG A 127 -14.15 -5.48 1.14
N HIS A 128 -14.16 -6.06 2.31
CA HIS A 128 -14.77 -5.47 3.49
C HIS A 128 -13.74 -5.31 4.62
N SER A 129 -13.81 -4.21 5.33
CA SER A 129 -13.15 -4.02 6.62
C SER A 129 -14.16 -3.56 7.67
N TYR A 130 -13.69 -3.30 8.87
CA TYR A 130 -14.55 -2.82 9.95
C TYR A 130 -15.25 -1.49 9.61
N VAL A 131 -14.54 -0.55 8.99
CA VAL A 131 -15.02 0.82 8.76
C VAL A 131 -15.36 1.13 7.30
N ARG A 132 -14.89 0.33 6.34
CA ARG A 132 -14.96 0.62 4.90
C ARG A 132 -15.28 -0.64 4.11
N ASP A 133 -15.96 -0.46 3.00
CA ASP A 133 -16.15 -1.47 1.97
C ASP A 133 -15.61 -0.96 0.64
N THR A 134 -15.00 -1.84 -0.14
CA THR A 134 -14.36 -1.51 -1.42
C THR A 134 -14.84 -2.45 -2.52
N TRP A 135 -15.10 -1.90 -3.69
CA TRP A 135 -15.52 -2.61 -4.90
C TRP A 135 -14.64 -2.22 -6.07
N ASP A 136 -14.31 -3.18 -6.92
CA ASP A 136 -13.63 -2.89 -8.18
C ASP A 136 -14.66 -2.81 -9.33
N THR A 137 -14.56 -1.78 -10.14
CA THR A 137 -15.20 -1.68 -11.45
C THR A 137 -14.16 -1.96 -12.54
N PRO A 138 -14.55 -2.10 -13.81
CA PRO A 138 -13.59 -2.21 -14.91
C PRO A 138 -12.61 -1.05 -15.00
N GLU A 139 -13.02 0.16 -14.63
CA GLU A 139 -12.28 1.41 -14.86
C GLU A 139 -11.61 1.94 -13.58
N PHE A 140 -12.27 1.82 -12.44
CA PHE A 140 -11.81 2.40 -11.17
C PHE A 140 -12.28 1.57 -9.95
N ARG A 141 -11.81 1.95 -8.80
CA ARG A 141 -12.17 1.40 -7.49
C ARG A 141 -13.10 2.36 -6.76
N ILE A 142 -14.08 1.80 -6.05
CA ILE A 142 -15.00 2.55 -5.20
C ILE A 142 -14.73 2.13 -3.76
N THR A 143 -14.46 3.07 -2.87
CA THR A 143 -14.39 2.85 -1.45
C THR A 143 -15.44 3.69 -0.75
N VAL A 144 -16.22 3.08 0.14
CA VAL A 144 -17.23 3.77 0.95
C VAL A 144 -16.88 3.55 2.42
N ALA A 145 -16.62 4.65 3.12
CA ALA A 145 -16.48 4.68 4.56
C ALA A 145 -17.80 5.07 5.22
N TYR A 146 -18.02 4.52 6.40
CA TYR A 146 -19.27 4.71 7.13
C TYR A 146 -19.03 5.45 8.44
N THR A 147 -20.08 6.11 8.94
CA THR A 147 -20.13 6.62 10.32
C THR A 147 -20.20 5.45 11.30
N ASP A 148 -19.98 5.74 12.57
CA ASP A 148 -20.06 4.74 13.63
C ASP A 148 -21.38 3.98 13.57
N GLY A 149 -21.28 2.65 13.65
CA GLY A 149 -22.43 1.76 13.49
C GLY A 149 -22.92 1.52 12.06
N GLY A 150 -22.27 2.11 11.04
CA GLY A 150 -22.60 1.89 9.64
C GLY A 150 -23.93 2.52 9.18
N ASN A 151 -24.39 3.58 9.86
CA ASN A 151 -25.72 4.17 9.65
C ASN A 151 -25.83 5.10 8.46
N CYS A 152 -24.72 5.71 8.02
CA CYS A 152 -24.68 6.55 6.82
C CYS A 152 -23.25 6.62 6.25
N ILE A 153 -23.13 7.17 5.05
CA ILE A 153 -21.86 7.34 4.36
C ILE A 153 -21.09 8.51 4.99
N ARG A 154 -19.88 8.24 5.51
CA ARG A 154 -18.91 9.25 5.96
C ARG A 154 -18.21 9.90 4.76
N PHE A 155 -17.78 9.09 3.80
CA PHE A 155 -17.34 9.54 2.47
C PHE A 155 -17.44 8.39 1.45
N ALA A 156 -17.58 8.76 0.18
CA ALA A 156 -17.40 7.87 -0.95
C ALA A 156 -16.20 8.34 -1.78
N LEU A 157 -15.32 7.42 -2.12
CA LEU A 157 -14.11 7.67 -2.90
C LEU A 157 -14.15 6.84 -4.18
N CYS A 158 -13.89 7.48 -5.31
CA CYS A 158 -13.62 6.79 -6.56
C CYS A 158 -12.15 7.00 -6.92
N MET A 159 -11.39 5.90 -7.02
CA MET A 159 -9.96 5.88 -7.35
C MET A 159 -9.72 5.21 -8.68
N LEU A 160 -8.90 5.80 -9.51
CA LEU A 160 -8.37 5.14 -10.70
C LEU A 160 -7.40 4.03 -10.24
N ARG A 161 -7.46 2.87 -10.88
CA ARG A 161 -6.50 1.80 -10.58
C ARG A 161 -5.18 2.10 -11.27
N GLU A 162 -4.10 1.98 -10.52
CA GLU A 162 -2.76 2.14 -11.09
C GLU A 162 -2.50 1.16 -12.24
N PRO A 163 -1.89 1.61 -13.33
CA PRO A 163 -1.47 0.71 -14.39
C PRO A 163 -0.36 -0.23 -13.87
N PRO A 164 -0.25 -1.47 -14.40
CA PRO A 164 0.85 -2.35 -14.04
C PRO A 164 2.20 -1.72 -14.40
N LEU A 165 3.22 -2.00 -13.61
CA LEU A 165 4.59 -1.57 -13.93
C LEU A 165 5.05 -2.15 -15.28
N PRO A 166 5.90 -1.44 -16.03
CA PRO A 166 6.48 -1.95 -17.25
C PRO A 166 7.15 -3.31 -17.02
N PRO A 167 7.02 -4.29 -17.94
CA PRO A 167 7.63 -5.60 -17.77
C PRO A 167 9.15 -5.49 -17.72
N LEU A 168 9.79 -6.36 -16.93
CA LEU A 168 11.24 -6.49 -16.94
C LEU A 168 11.67 -7.02 -18.30
N GLY A 169 12.74 -6.44 -18.87
CA GLY A 169 13.30 -6.86 -20.15
C GLY A 169 14.09 -8.18 -20.09
N TYR A 170 14.04 -8.91 -18.97
CA TYR A 170 14.78 -10.16 -18.71
C TYR A 170 13.99 -11.12 -17.84
N ALA A 171 14.35 -12.41 -17.87
CA ALA A 171 13.75 -13.44 -17.03
C ALA A 171 14.35 -13.40 -15.62
N LEU A 172 13.49 -13.52 -14.61
CA LEU A 172 13.89 -13.62 -13.21
C LEU A 172 14.40 -15.03 -12.89
N ALA A 173 15.33 -15.12 -11.93
CA ALA A 173 15.68 -16.40 -11.34
C ALA A 173 14.49 -16.96 -10.54
N PRO A 174 14.36 -18.30 -10.39
CA PRO A 174 13.35 -18.90 -9.54
C PRO A 174 13.52 -18.42 -8.09
N VAL A 175 12.40 -18.06 -7.44
CA VAL A 175 12.40 -17.67 -6.04
C VAL A 175 12.24 -18.90 -5.13
N PRO A 176 12.79 -18.87 -3.89
CA PRO A 176 12.57 -19.94 -2.91
C PRO A 176 11.10 -19.97 -2.47
N SER A 177 10.59 -21.14 -2.10
CA SER A 177 9.26 -21.23 -1.51
C SER A 177 9.22 -20.58 -0.12
N VAL A 178 8.06 -20.04 0.30
CA VAL A 178 7.89 -19.46 1.63
C VAL A 178 8.23 -20.48 2.74
N VAL A 179 7.92 -21.76 2.53
CA VAL A 179 8.27 -22.83 3.48
C VAL A 179 9.79 -22.97 3.63
N ALA A 180 10.54 -22.86 2.53
CA ALA A 180 12.01 -22.88 2.59
C ALA A 180 12.54 -21.66 3.33
N ILE A 181 11.97 -20.47 3.09
CA ILE A 181 12.34 -19.23 3.77
C ILE A 181 12.08 -19.32 5.28
N VAL A 182 10.89 -19.78 5.69
CA VAL A 182 10.53 -19.94 7.12
C VAL A 182 11.52 -20.86 7.84
N ARG A 183 11.95 -21.97 7.20
CA ARG A 183 12.95 -22.89 7.79
C ARG A 183 14.34 -22.27 7.98
N LEU A 184 14.62 -21.18 7.28
CA LEU A 184 15.89 -20.44 7.37
C LEU A 184 15.86 -19.31 8.39
N LEU A 185 14.69 -18.98 8.95
CA LEU A 185 14.61 -17.97 10.02
C LEU A 185 15.48 -18.38 11.21
N GLY A 186 16.30 -17.45 11.69
CA GLY A 186 17.29 -17.67 12.74
C GLY A 186 18.59 -18.34 12.26
N ALA A 187 18.68 -18.81 11.01
CA ALA A 187 19.92 -19.34 10.44
C ALA A 187 20.97 -18.22 10.28
N THR A 188 22.23 -18.54 10.44
CA THR A 188 23.33 -17.58 10.24
C THR A 188 23.53 -17.29 8.76
N PHE A 189 24.07 -16.12 8.43
CA PHE A 189 24.36 -15.73 7.05
C PHE A 189 25.24 -16.75 6.31
N ASP A 190 26.20 -17.37 7.02
CA ASP A 190 27.08 -18.41 6.44
C ASP A 190 26.40 -19.78 6.26
N ASP A 191 25.14 -19.94 6.66
CA ASP A 191 24.43 -21.21 6.49
C ASP A 191 24.30 -21.53 4.99
N PRO A 192 24.73 -22.76 4.55
CA PRO A 192 24.61 -23.14 3.15
C PRO A 192 23.18 -23.03 2.59
N GLY A 193 22.15 -23.20 3.44
CA GLY A 193 20.75 -23.05 3.05
C GLY A 193 20.41 -21.63 2.66
N ILE A 194 20.95 -20.62 3.36
CA ILE A 194 20.79 -19.20 3.02
C ILE A 194 21.35 -18.95 1.62
N HIS A 195 22.57 -19.39 1.35
CA HIS A 195 23.21 -19.23 0.05
C HIS A 195 22.49 -20.00 -1.06
N TRP A 196 22.07 -21.23 -0.77
CA TRP A 196 21.32 -22.03 -1.75
C TRP A 196 19.99 -21.34 -2.15
N ALA A 197 19.31 -20.75 -1.19
CA ALA A 197 18.01 -20.09 -1.41
C ALA A 197 18.14 -18.73 -2.11
N PHE A 198 19.12 -17.91 -1.73
CA PHE A 198 19.12 -16.48 -2.09
C PHE A 198 20.29 -16.05 -2.99
N ASP A 199 21.35 -16.86 -3.17
CA ASP A 199 22.42 -16.53 -4.14
C ASP A 199 21.91 -16.42 -5.58
N PRO A 200 20.92 -17.22 -6.04
CA PRO A 200 20.32 -17.04 -7.37
C PRO A 200 19.67 -15.65 -7.55
N LEU A 201 19.21 -15.02 -6.46
CA LEU A 201 18.68 -13.67 -6.46
C LEU A 201 19.76 -12.58 -6.41
N GLY A 202 21.00 -12.96 -6.08
CA GLY A 202 22.14 -12.05 -6.00
C GLY A 202 22.61 -11.71 -4.59
N LEU A 203 22.29 -12.52 -3.57
CA LEU A 203 22.60 -12.26 -2.15
C LEU A 203 24.08 -11.89 -1.91
N ARG A 204 25.00 -12.58 -2.58
CA ARG A 204 26.45 -12.30 -2.43
C ARG A 204 26.87 -10.88 -2.78
N ARG A 205 26.11 -10.22 -3.67
CA ARG A 205 26.39 -8.83 -4.04
C ARG A 205 25.98 -7.84 -2.96
N LEU A 206 25.12 -8.27 -2.05
CA LEU A 206 24.60 -7.46 -0.93
C LEU A 206 25.31 -7.71 0.39
N THR A 207 26.43 -8.46 0.41
CA THR A 207 27.17 -8.82 1.62
C THR A 207 27.58 -7.58 2.41
N ASP A 208 28.04 -6.53 1.74
CA ASP A 208 28.47 -5.29 2.41
C ASP A 208 27.25 -4.57 3.03
N ALA A 209 26.14 -4.43 2.30
CA ALA A 209 24.90 -3.85 2.81
C ALA A 209 24.38 -4.63 4.03
N ILE A 210 24.35 -5.97 3.96
CA ILE A 210 23.94 -6.82 5.10
C ILE A 210 24.83 -6.60 6.30
N THR A 211 26.14 -6.39 6.09
CA THR A 211 27.10 -6.16 7.18
C THR A 211 26.90 -4.79 7.82
N GLU A 212 26.57 -3.78 7.02
CA GLU A 212 26.44 -2.39 7.46
C GLU A 212 25.05 -2.09 8.04
N THR A 213 24.00 -2.52 7.35
CA THR A 213 22.60 -2.16 7.65
C THR A 213 21.76 -3.32 8.19
N GLY A 214 22.23 -4.56 8.05
CA GLY A 214 21.45 -5.75 8.36
C GLY A 214 20.40 -6.08 7.29
N GLN A 215 20.43 -5.44 6.12
CA GLN A 215 19.38 -5.60 5.11
C GLN A 215 19.91 -6.11 3.77
N ALA A 216 19.12 -6.98 3.13
CA ALA A 216 19.28 -7.36 1.75
C ALA A 216 18.01 -7.00 0.97
N ASP A 217 18.12 -5.98 0.12
CA ASP A 217 17.00 -5.44 -0.64
C ASP A 217 16.92 -6.09 -2.03
N PHE A 218 15.85 -6.86 -2.23
CA PHE A 218 15.45 -7.45 -3.51
C PHE A 218 14.06 -6.97 -3.94
N ARG A 219 13.56 -5.83 -3.39
CA ARG A 219 12.24 -5.30 -3.75
C ARG A 219 12.10 -5.11 -5.26
N ASN A 220 13.13 -4.59 -5.90
CA ASN A 220 13.23 -4.59 -7.34
C ASN A 220 14.42 -5.48 -7.75
N PRO A 221 14.21 -6.63 -8.44
CA PRO A 221 12.99 -7.00 -9.19
C PRO A 221 12.08 -8.05 -8.54
N TYR A 222 12.37 -8.55 -7.33
CA TYR A 222 11.71 -9.74 -6.80
C TYR A 222 10.58 -9.48 -5.79
N GLY A 223 10.35 -8.24 -5.35
CA GLY A 223 9.35 -7.96 -4.32
C GLY A 223 9.68 -8.61 -2.97
N LEU A 224 10.96 -8.67 -2.60
CA LEU A 224 11.46 -9.32 -1.39
C LEU A 224 12.47 -8.42 -0.68
N ALA A 225 12.38 -8.31 0.64
CA ALA A 225 13.47 -7.82 1.48
C ALA A 225 13.78 -8.84 2.59
N LEU A 226 15.04 -8.94 2.97
CA LEU A 226 15.49 -9.77 4.07
C LEU A 226 16.15 -8.89 5.12
N ASP A 227 15.77 -9.08 6.39
CA ASP A 227 16.43 -8.43 7.51
C ASP A 227 17.25 -9.44 8.30
N PHE A 228 18.43 -9.03 8.67
CA PHE A 228 19.37 -9.81 9.46
C PHE A 228 19.68 -9.09 10.75
N THR A 229 19.86 -9.81 11.85
CA THR A 229 20.35 -9.23 13.11
C THR A 229 21.78 -8.77 12.96
N VAL A 230 22.08 -7.55 13.35
CA VAL A 230 23.46 -7.06 13.49
C VAL A 230 23.86 -7.17 14.96
N PRO A 231 24.89 -7.97 15.33
CA PRO A 231 25.30 -8.10 16.71
C PRO A 231 25.80 -6.76 17.27
N GLU A 232 25.27 -6.31 18.40
CA GLU A 232 25.73 -5.12 19.09
C GLU A 232 27.22 -5.26 19.52
N GLY A 233 27.99 -4.18 19.37
CA GLY A 233 29.33 -4.05 19.94
C GLY A 233 30.50 -4.61 19.12
N THR A 234 30.33 -4.97 17.88
CA THR A 234 31.43 -5.39 17.00
C THR A 234 31.73 -4.30 15.96
N HIS A 235 32.88 -3.63 16.07
CA HIS A 235 33.39 -2.66 15.09
C HIS A 235 33.71 -3.28 13.69
N SER A 236 33.51 -4.54 13.53
CA SER A 236 33.47 -5.30 12.28
C SER A 236 32.68 -6.56 12.56
N PRO A 237 31.36 -6.54 12.38
CA PRO A 237 30.58 -7.78 12.37
C PRO A 237 31.00 -8.53 11.13
N GLY A 238 31.87 -9.54 11.29
CA GLY A 238 31.99 -10.52 10.23
C GLY A 238 30.59 -11.06 9.98
N ALA A 239 30.11 -11.12 8.74
CA ALA A 239 28.79 -11.61 8.34
C ALA A 239 28.38 -12.95 8.98
N LYS A 240 29.36 -13.72 9.48
CA LYS A 240 29.25 -14.99 10.18
C LYS A 240 28.34 -15.04 11.42
N LYS A 241 28.03 -13.88 12.04
CA LYS A 241 27.20 -13.84 13.25
C LYS A 241 25.81 -13.25 13.01
N THR A 242 25.54 -12.67 11.83
CA THR A 242 24.23 -12.17 11.48
C THR A 242 23.29 -13.33 11.23
N ARG A 243 22.04 -13.21 11.70
CA ARG A 243 21.01 -14.25 11.55
C ARG A 243 19.85 -13.66 10.78
N LEU A 244 19.25 -14.46 9.90
CA LEU A 244 18.03 -14.08 9.21
C LEU A 244 16.91 -13.86 10.23
N LEU A 245 16.48 -12.61 10.37
CA LEU A 245 15.45 -12.18 11.30
C LEU A 245 14.07 -12.25 10.65
N SER A 246 13.94 -11.70 9.44
CA SER A 246 12.68 -11.64 8.73
C SER A 246 12.87 -11.72 7.21
N ALA A 247 11.77 -12.07 6.56
CA ALA A 247 11.60 -11.93 5.12
C ALA A 247 10.26 -11.23 4.85
N THR A 248 10.31 -10.13 4.11
CA THR A 248 9.13 -9.34 3.75
C THR A 248 8.85 -9.44 2.26
N PHE A 249 7.63 -9.80 1.92
CA PHE A 249 7.11 -9.94 0.57
C PHE A 249 6.21 -8.76 0.24
N PHE A 250 6.41 -8.14 -0.91
CA PHE A 250 5.76 -6.89 -1.30
C PHE A 250 4.78 -7.09 -2.45
N GLU A 251 3.70 -6.32 -2.42
CA GLU A 251 2.86 -6.04 -3.59
C GLU A 251 3.58 -5.06 -4.53
N GLU A 252 3.11 -5.02 -5.78
CA GLU A 252 3.62 -4.09 -6.78
C GLU A 252 3.48 -2.63 -6.32
N ARG A 253 4.55 -1.86 -6.47
CA ARG A 253 4.71 -0.44 -6.08
C ARG A 253 4.80 -0.17 -4.58
N GLU A 254 4.48 -1.12 -3.73
CA GLU A 254 4.70 -0.93 -2.28
C GLU A 254 6.18 -0.72 -2.00
N GLN A 255 6.53 0.46 -1.51
CA GLN A 255 7.93 0.89 -1.27
C GLN A 255 8.86 0.69 -2.49
N GLY A 256 8.37 0.98 -3.70
CA GLY A 256 9.13 0.81 -4.94
C GLY A 256 9.35 -0.65 -5.38
N ALA A 257 8.65 -1.59 -4.76
CA ALA A 257 8.80 -3.01 -5.05
C ALA A 257 8.09 -3.44 -6.33
N ARG A 258 8.51 -4.58 -6.87
CA ARG A 258 7.72 -5.43 -7.75
C ARG A 258 6.91 -6.42 -6.91
N THR A 259 5.86 -6.98 -7.50
CA THR A 259 5.09 -8.04 -6.82
C THR A 259 5.97 -9.28 -6.59
N TRP A 260 5.96 -9.82 -5.36
CA TRP A 260 6.54 -11.13 -5.07
C TRP A 260 5.90 -12.20 -5.94
N PRO A 261 6.67 -12.97 -6.75
CA PRO A 261 6.10 -13.95 -7.67
C PRO A 261 5.82 -15.31 -7.03
N GLY A 262 6.23 -15.52 -5.78
CA GLY A 262 6.04 -16.78 -5.07
C GLY A 262 4.73 -16.84 -4.28
N GLU A 263 4.47 -17.97 -3.64
CA GLU A 263 3.36 -18.13 -2.72
C GLU A 263 3.64 -17.36 -1.41
N LEU A 264 2.59 -16.84 -0.78
CA LEU A 264 2.63 -16.26 0.56
C LEU A 264 2.19 -17.27 1.62
N PRO A 265 2.56 -17.07 2.90
CA PRO A 265 2.15 -17.97 3.98
C PRO A 265 0.62 -18.08 4.05
N TYR A 266 0.12 -19.25 4.45
CA TYR A 266 -1.32 -19.55 4.61
C TYR A 266 -2.18 -19.32 3.36
N GLY A 267 -1.58 -19.26 2.17
CA GLY A 267 -2.30 -18.93 0.94
C GLY A 267 -2.84 -17.50 0.91
N ILE A 268 -2.24 -16.59 1.67
CA ILE A 268 -2.51 -15.14 1.60
C ILE A 268 -2.25 -14.66 0.17
N ARG A 269 -3.01 -13.67 -0.27
CA ARG A 269 -2.83 -12.97 -1.56
C ARG A 269 -2.86 -11.48 -1.31
N PHE A 270 -2.15 -10.72 -2.08
CA PHE A 270 -2.15 -9.26 -1.96
C PHE A 270 -3.55 -8.63 -2.16
N GLY A 271 -4.43 -9.27 -2.92
CA GLY A 271 -5.83 -8.85 -3.06
C GLY A 271 -6.76 -9.22 -1.89
N ASP A 272 -6.26 -9.91 -0.84
CA ASP A 272 -7.10 -10.30 0.29
C ASP A 272 -7.45 -9.09 1.17
N SER A 273 -8.68 -9.07 1.66
CA SER A 273 -9.11 -8.11 2.68
C SER A 273 -8.70 -8.55 4.09
N PRO A 274 -8.68 -7.64 5.08
CA PRO A 274 -8.46 -8.01 6.48
C PRO A 274 -9.40 -9.13 6.99
N GLU A 275 -10.66 -9.15 6.56
CA GLU A 275 -11.60 -10.22 6.90
C GLU A 275 -11.22 -11.57 6.25
N ALA A 276 -10.74 -11.54 5.02
CA ALA A 276 -10.26 -12.77 4.34
C ALA A 276 -9.02 -13.34 5.02
N LEU A 277 -8.14 -12.50 5.59
CA LEU A 277 -6.99 -12.95 6.37
C LEU A 277 -7.43 -13.75 7.59
N VAL A 278 -8.42 -13.25 8.36
CA VAL A 278 -8.96 -13.96 9.52
C VAL A 278 -9.51 -15.34 9.14
N GLN A 279 -10.20 -15.42 7.99
CA GLN A 279 -10.72 -16.70 7.49
C GLN A 279 -9.60 -17.67 7.10
N LYS A 280 -8.54 -17.20 6.43
CA LYS A 280 -7.40 -18.03 5.98
C LYS A 280 -6.54 -18.53 7.14
N LEU A 281 -6.30 -17.69 8.14
CA LEU A 281 -5.54 -18.06 9.33
C LEU A 281 -6.38 -18.79 10.38
N GLY A 282 -7.73 -18.83 10.21
CA GLY A 282 -8.65 -19.56 11.09
C GLY A 282 -8.85 -18.95 12.48
N ARG A 283 -8.27 -17.77 12.72
CA ARG A 283 -8.37 -17.03 13.99
C ARG A 283 -8.14 -15.53 13.78
N PRO A 284 -8.66 -14.67 14.69
CA PRO A 284 -8.31 -13.25 14.65
C PRO A 284 -6.82 -13.03 14.90
N PRO A 285 -6.26 -11.88 14.48
CA PRO A 285 -4.89 -11.51 14.82
C PRO A 285 -4.71 -11.33 16.33
N ASP A 286 -3.49 -11.60 16.81
CA ASP A 286 -3.12 -11.36 18.21
C ASP A 286 -2.96 -9.87 18.50
N MET A 287 -2.60 -9.09 17.47
CA MET A 287 -2.56 -7.63 17.50
C MET A 287 -3.06 -7.09 16.15
N GLN A 288 -3.88 -6.05 16.22
CA GLN A 288 -4.32 -5.30 15.04
C GLN A 288 -4.37 -3.81 15.37
N HIS A 289 -3.88 -3.01 14.45
CA HIS A 289 -3.94 -1.54 14.55
C HIS A 289 -4.16 -0.95 13.16
N ASP A 290 -5.15 -0.06 13.03
CA ASP A 290 -5.39 0.72 11.82
C ASP A 290 -4.92 2.15 12.07
N ASN A 291 -4.05 2.66 11.21
CA ASN A 291 -3.61 4.05 11.21
C ASN A 291 -4.44 4.82 10.17
N GLU A 292 -5.26 5.77 10.65
CA GLU A 292 -6.12 6.58 9.79
C GLU A 292 -5.34 7.69 9.05
N ASP A 293 -4.18 8.10 9.55
CA ASP A 293 -3.41 9.22 8.99
C ASP A 293 -2.70 8.83 7.68
N ASN A 294 -2.19 7.60 7.61
CA ASN A 294 -1.50 7.07 6.42
C ASN A 294 -2.28 5.95 5.72
N PHE A 295 -3.52 5.69 6.12
CA PHE A 295 -4.41 4.68 5.56
C PHE A 295 -3.84 3.26 5.55
N THR A 296 -2.95 2.93 6.48
CA THR A 296 -2.41 1.59 6.62
C THR A 296 -2.93 0.90 7.87
N GLY A 297 -3.10 -0.41 7.80
CA GLY A 297 -3.38 -1.26 8.93
C GLY A 297 -2.29 -2.32 9.08
N VAL A 298 -2.08 -2.77 10.30
CA VAL A 298 -1.14 -3.83 10.66
C VAL A 298 -1.86 -4.91 11.44
N ALA A 299 -1.63 -6.17 11.09
CA ALA A 299 -2.14 -7.32 11.80
C ALA A 299 -1.05 -8.36 12.01
N LEU A 300 -0.96 -8.89 13.23
CA LEU A 300 0.07 -9.85 13.66
C LEU A 300 -0.56 -11.15 14.13
N TRP A 301 0.02 -12.26 13.71
CA TRP A 301 -0.28 -13.60 14.19
C TRP A 301 0.99 -14.28 14.68
N HIS A 302 1.03 -14.62 15.96
CA HIS A 302 2.16 -15.34 16.56
C HIS A 302 1.93 -16.84 16.46
N GLU A 303 2.84 -17.53 15.81
CA GLU A 303 2.91 -18.98 15.73
C GLU A 303 4.17 -19.47 16.45
N PRO A 304 4.25 -20.75 16.87
CA PRO A 304 5.43 -21.25 17.57
C PRO A 304 6.73 -21.16 16.75
N GLU A 305 6.63 -21.24 15.43
CA GLU A 305 7.78 -21.29 14.53
C GLU A 305 8.14 -19.91 13.95
N PHE A 306 7.20 -18.99 13.85
CA PHE A 306 7.42 -17.65 13.32
C PHE A 306 6.22 -16.74 13.61
N THR A 307 6.41 -15.44 13.47
CA THR A 307 5.31 -14.45 13.49
C THR A 307 5.01 -14.02 12.07
N THR A 308 3.72 -14.01 11.70
CA THR A 308 3.25 -13.40 10.47
C THR A 308 2.81 -11.98 10.76
N ASN A 309 3.43 -11.01 10.07
CA ASN A 309 3.02 -9.61 10.09
C ASN A 309 2.46 -9.24 8.71
N VAL A 310 1.25 -8.71 8.69
CA VAL A 310 0.59 -8.25 7.46
C VAL A 310 0.31 -6.77 7.57
N VAL A 311 0.79 -6.02 6.59
CA VAL A 311 0.43 -4.61 6.40
C VAL A 311 -0.55 -4.53 5.23
N TYR A 312 -1.65 -3.81 5.43
CA TYR A 312 -2.71 -3.67 4.44
C TYR A 312 -3.13 -2.21 4.29
N ASP A 313 -3.58 -1.87 3.09
CA ASP A 313 -4.21 -0.59 2.79
C ASP A 313 -5.64 -0.60 3.32
N THR A 314 -6.00 0.38 4.15
CA THR A 314 -7.34 0.48 4.74
C THR A 314 -8.35 1.15 3.80
N MET A 315 -7.92 1.85 2.75
CA MET A 315 -8.79 2.43 1.73
C MET A 315 -9.20 1.39 0.68
N GLU A 316 -8.21 0.63 0.23
CA GLU A 316 -8.42 -0.42 -0.77
C GLU A 316 -8.81 -1.77 -0.15
N ASN A 317 -8.66 -1.92 1.16
CA ASN A 317 -8.90 -3.17 1.90
C ASN A 317 -8.10 -4.35 1.31
N ARG A 318 -6.84 -4.14 0.99
CA ARG A 318 -5.97 -5.17 0.41
C ARG A 318 -4.62 -5.22 1.11
N VAL A 319 -4.01 -6.40 1.09
CA VAL A 319 -2.65 -6.61 1.61
C VAL A 319 -1.63 -5.87 0.74
N LEU A 320 -0.73 -5.14 1.39
CA LEU A 320 0.41 -4.44 0.76
C LEU A 320 1.70 -5.24 0.90
N ARG A 321 1.96 -5.79 2.09
CA ARG A 321 3.15 -6.61 2.35
C ARG A 321 2.88 -7.63 3.44
N VAL A 322 3.61 -8.73 3.38
CA VAL A 322 3.56 -9.82 4.36
C VAL A 322 4.98 -10.11 4.82
N SER A 323 5.22 -10.13 6.12
CA SER A 323 6.50 -10.52 6.68
C SER A 323 6.38 -11.82 7.48
N VAL A 324 7.38 -12.68 7.38
CA VAL A 324 7.60 -13.79 8.29
C VAL A 324 8.82 -13.47 9.16
N ILE A 325 8.68 -13.57 10.48
CA ILE A 325 9.64 -13.06 11.45
C ILE A 325 10.01 -14.20 12.42
N ALA A 326 11.29 -14.35 12.72
CA ALA A 326 11.80 -15.36 13.66
C ALA A 326 11.19 -15.19 15.07
N PRO A 327 10.87 -16.28 15.80
CA PRO A 327 10.15 -16.20 17.09
C PRO A 327 10.93 -15.52 18.20
N ASP A 328 12.26 -15.61 18.21
CA ASP A 328 13.13 -15.05 19.25
C ASP A 328 13.60 -13.61 18.98
N SER A 329 13.09 -12.97 17.94
CA SER A 329 13.33 -11.54 17.72
C SER A 329 12.55 -10.77 18.77
N GLY A 330 13.20 -10.50 19.91
CA GLY A 330 12.59 -9.84 21.06
C GLY A 330 11.79 -8.59 20.69
N ARG A 331 10.96 -8.09 21.61
CA ARG A 331 10.04 -6.94 21.42
C ARG A 331 10.66 -5.72 20.73
N ASP A 332 11.99 -5.62 20.68
CA ASP A 332 12.75 -4.55 20.03
C ASP A 332 12.84 -4.68 18.49
N GLY A 333 12.69 -5.90 17.94
CA GLY A 333 12.67 -6.11 16.48
C GLY A 333 11.38 -5.62 15.78
N LEU A 334 10.30 -5.44 16.53
CA LEU A 334 9.03 -4.96 15.99
C LEU A 334 9.02 -3.44 15.76
N SER A 335 9.89 -2.66 16.42
CA SER A 335 9.96 -1.20 16.25
C SER A 335 10.40 -0.79 14.84
N ASN A 336 11.21 -1.60 14.16
CA ASN A 336 11.63 -1.34 12.77
C ASN A 336 10.60 -1.79 11.71
N CYS A 337 9.60 -2.60 12.10
CA CYS A 337 8.48 -2.98 11.22
C CYS A 337 7.41 -1.88 11.13
N PHE A 338 7.38 -0.98 12.08
CA PHE A 338 6.56 0.23 12.08
C PHE A 338 7.46 1.36 11.56
N GLY A 339 7.54 1.62 10.28
CA GLY A 339 8.37 2.67 9.69
C GLY A 339 8.36 4.01 10.46
N PRO A 340 9.22 4.98 10.15
CA PRO A 340 9.27 6.25 10.87
C PRO A 340 7.89 6.89 10.92
N GLN A 341 7.52 7.36 12.12
CA GLN A 341 6.26 8.08 12.39
C GLN A 341 6.27 9.43 11.71
#